data_c3f2079b608ca52f702510b3c4072c05
#
_entry.id   c3f2079b608ca52f702510b3c4072c05
#
_cell.length_a   1.000
_cell.length_b   1.000
_cell.length_c   1.000
_cell.angle_alpha   90.00
_cell.angle_beta   90.00
_cell.angle_gamma   90.00
#
_symmetry.space_group_name_H-M   'P 1'
#
loop_
_entity.id
_entity.type
_entity.pdbx_description
1 polymer ?
#
loop_
_entity_poly.entity_id
_entity_poly.type
_entity_poly.pdbx_seq_one_letter_code
_entity_poly.pdbx_strand_id
1 'polypeptide(L)'
;IRDAYQLQVYSPEYNSVLKSKGAYVLNMLRWVLGDENFFKAVKEYVYNFGYKEASIQDFKAICEKISAQDLTYFFSEWIDQNGVPDLKYDYTTYRAKEGFKVTGTIRQDIDTYKMPVEIMIETDGKPEVKRVEVVGPESPFSVSTFGKPKSAKIDPNFRVLRNSDQLRIAAAIAKGDELHRLGDPTEAIAEFQKAIELNKRSSLAFYRIGEAFFEQRSYNTAANSFREALNGDLDPKWIEVWCHINLGRIYDVLGQRERALTEYQK
;
A
#
# COMPACT_ATOMS: atom_id res chain seq x y z
N ILE A 1 12.03 10.25 -11.02
CA ILE A 1 11.65 9.81 -12.40
C ILE A 1 12.69 10.33 -13.41
N ARG A 2 13.19 11.54 -13.23
CA ARG A 2 14.16 12.17 -14.15
C ARG A 2 15.34 11.26 -14.49
N ASP A 3 15.92 10.58 -13.51
CA ASP A 3 17.12 9.75 -13.67
C ASP A 3 16.87 8.34 -14.21
N ALA A 4 15.63 8.04 -14.61
CA ALA A 4 15.29 6.71 -15.14
C ALA A 4 16.05 6.36 -16.44
N TYR A 5 16.56 7.38 -17.17
CA TYR A 5 17.42 7.15 -18.36
C TYR A 5 18.75 6.44 -18.05
N GLN A 6 19.19 6.46 -16.77
CA GLN A 6 20.39 5.75 -16.32
C GLN A 6 20.15 4.26 -16.11
N LEU A 7 18.88 3.84 -16.06
CA LEU A 7 18.50 2.44 -15.89
C LEU A 7 18.50 1.72 -17.25
N GLN A 8 18.80 0.44 -17.21
CA GLN A 8 18.71 -0.38 -18.42
C GLN A 8 17.24 -0.39 -18.91
N VAL A 9 17.03 -0.04 -20.16
CA VAL A 9 15.71 0.02 -20.79
C VAL A 9 15.05 -1.37 -20.69
N TYR A 10 13.78 -1.38 -20.28
CA TYR A 10 12.98 -2.57 -20.00
C TYR A 10 13.41 -3.42 -18.80
N SER A 11 14.40 -3.00 -18.01
CA SER A 11 14.67 -3.66 -16.73
C SER A 11 13.45 -3.56 -15.78
N PRO A 12 13.33 -4.43 -14.76
CA PRO A 12 12.30 -4.30 -13.73
C PRO A 12 12.31 -2.92 -13.05
N GLU A 13 13.50 -2.37 -12.78
CA GLU A 13 13.68 -1.05 -12.15
C GLU A 13 13.19 0.06 -13.08
N TYR A 14 13.57 0.01 -14.36
CA TYR A 14 13.10 0.98 -15.38
C TYR A 14 11.56 0.98 -15.48
N ASN A 15 10.96 -0.22 -15.58
CA ASN A 15 9.51 -0.35 -15.64
C ASN A 15 8.84 0.14 -14.35
N SER A 16 9.44 -0.14 -13.19
CA SER A 16 8.93 0.30 -11.89
C SER A 16 8.93 1.84 -11.79
N VAL A 17 10.02 2.48 -12.19
CA VAL A 17 10.15 3.95 -12.10
C VAL A 17 9.29 4.65 -13.15
N LEU A 18 9.35 4.25 -14.41
CA LEU A 18 8.63 4.96 -15.48
C LEU A 18 7.16 4.60 -15.54
N LYS A 19 6.82 3.30 -15.52
CA LYS A 19 5.42 2.88 -15.67
C LYS A 19 4.67 2.96 -14.35
N SER A 20 5.17 2.31 -13.29
CA SER A 20 4.43 2.22 -12.04
C SER A 20 4.45 3.53 -11.26
N LYS A 21 5.64 4.08 -10.95
CA LYS A 21 5.75 5.37 -10.26
C LYS A 21 5.19 6.50 -11.12
N GLY A 22 5.49 6.52 -12.42
CA GLY A 22 4.96 7.55 -13.34
C GLY A 22 3.44 7.58 -13.39
N ALA A 23 2.80 6.43 -13.55
CA ALA A 23 1.33 6.32 -13.53
C ALA A 23 0.75 6.76 -12.18
N TYR A 24 1.40 6.40 -11.08
CA TYR A 24 0.97 6.80 -9.74
C TYR A 24 1.07 8.32 -9.55
N VAL A 25 2.17 8.93 -9.97
CA VAL A 25 2.38 10.39 -9.91
C VAL A 25 1.34 11.14 -10.75
N LEU A 26 1.00 10.64 -11.94
CA LEU A 26 -0.10 11.20 -12.74
C LEU A 26 -1.46 11.09 -12.03
N ASN A 27 -1.72 9.98 -11.34
CA ASN A 27 -2.94 9.83 -10.54
C ASN A 27 -2.95 10.79 -9.34
N MET A 28 -1.80 11.03 -8.70
CA MET A 28 -1.65 12.05 -7.66
C MET A 28 -1.89 13.47 -8.21
N LEU A 29 -1.34 13.78 -9.37
CA LEU A 29 -1.58 15.08 -10.03
C LEU A 29 -3.07 15.28 -10.35
N ARG A 30 -3.74 14.22 -10.84
CA ARG A 30 -5.20 14.23 -11.02
C ARG A 30 -5.93 14.51 -9.70
N TRP A 31 -5.47 13.93 -8.60
CA TRP A 31 -6.02 14.18 -7.27
C TRP A 31 -5.81 15.63 -6.81
N VAL A 32 -4.65 16.21 -7.11
CA VAL A 32 -4.34 17.64 -6.79
C VAL A 32 -5.20 18.58 -7.61
N LEU A 33 -5.30 18.37 -8.92
CA LEU A 33 -5.98 19.26 -9.86
C LEU A 33 -7.51 19.08 -9.88
N GLY A 34 -8.00 17.92 -9.49
CA GLY A 34 -9.35 17.46 -9.77
C GLY A 34 -9.51 16.94 -11.20
N ASP A 35 -10.53 16.10 -11.41
CA ASP A 35 -10.76 15.40 -12.68
C ASP A 35 -10.92 16.36 -13.84
N GLU A 36 -11.70 17.42 -13.68
CA GLU A 36 -12.00 18.37 -14.76
C GLU A 36 -10.74 19.04 -15.29
N ASN A 37 -9.92 19.64 -14.41
CA ASN A 37 -8.70 20.34 -14.81
C ASN A 37 -7.66 19.36 -15.34
N PHE A 38 -7.52 18.19 -14.73
CA PHE A 38 -6.57 17.17 -15.18
C PHE A 38 -6.88 16.72 -16.61
N PHE A 39 -8.12 16.35 -16.91
CA PHE A 39 -8.47 15.90 -18.26
C PHE A 39 -8.46 17.03 -19.29
N LYS A 40 -8.76 18.28 -18.91
CA LYS A 40 -8.52 19.44 -19.77
C LYS A 40 -7.04 19.60 -20.09
N ALA A 41 -6.15 19.48 -19.10
CA ALA A 41 -4.71 19.58 -19.28
C ALA A 41 -4.16 18.48 -20.21
N VAL A 42 -4.58 17.24 -20.00
CA VAL A 42 -4.18 16.10 -20.87
C VAL A 42 -4.65 16.35 -22.31
N LYS A 43 -5.89 16.79 -22.51
CA LYS A 43 -6.42 17.08 -23.84
C LYS A 43 -5.64 18.20 -24.53
N GLU A 44 -5.37 19.32 -23.83
CA GLU A 44 -4.60 20.43 -24.37
C GLU A 44 -3.15 20.03 -24.69
N TYR A 45 -2.53 19.22 -23.81
CA TYR A 45 -1.19 18.69 -24.05
C TYR A 45 -1.12 17.83 -25.33
N VAL A 46 -2.03 16.88 -25.49
CA VAL A 46 -2.10 16.03 -26.69
C VAL A 46 -2.36 16.86 -27.95
N TYR A 47 -3.24 17.87 -27.86
CA TYR A 47 -3.54 18.74 -28.99
C TYR A 47 -2.32 19.58 -29.44
N ASN A 48 -1.58 20.14 -28.49
CA ASN A 48 -0.44 21.03 -28.79
C ASN A 48 0.81 20.25 -29.21
N PHE A 49 1.03 19.07 -28.66
CA PHE A 49 2.26 18.29 -28.81
C PHE A 49 2.09 16.95 -29.52
N GLY A 50 0.89 16.62 -30.01
CA GLY A 50 0.69 15.41 -30.80
C GLY A 50 1.65 15.34 -31.99
N TYR A 51 2.44 14.25 -32.07
CA TYR A 51 3.50 14.04 -33.06
C TYR A 51 4.67 15.05 -33.04
N LYS A 52 4.86 15.76 -31.93
CA LYS A 52 5.98 16.67 -31.71
C LYS A 52 6.77 16.26 -30.48
N GLU A 53 7.99 16.74 -30.35
CA GLU A 53 8.75 16.65 -29.11
C GLU A 53 8.07 17.48 -28.02
N ALA A 54 7.97 16.91 -26.83
CA ALA A 54 7.40 17.55 -25.66
C ALA A 54 8.21 17.21 -24.42
N SER A 55 8.32 18.18 -23.53
CA SER A 55 9.00 18.04 -22.26
C SER A 55 8.01 17.93 -21.08
N ILE A 56 8.52 17.50 -19.94
CA ILE A 56 7.77 17.55 -18.67
C ILE A 56 7.38 18.99 -18.32
N GLN A 57 8.23 19.97 -18.66
CA GLN A 57 7.97 21.38 -18.38
C GLN A 57 6.80 21.91 -19.22
N ASP A 58 6.64 21.45 -20.46
CA ASP A 58 5.49 21.79 -21.29
C ASP A 58 4.18 21.27 -20.67
N PHE A 59 4.20 20.04 -20.16
CA PHE A 59 3.04 19.48 -19.47
C PHE A 59 2.72 20.23 -18.18
N LYS A 60 3.76 20.55 -17.36
CA LYS A 60 3.62 21.36 -16.15
C LYS A 60 2.96 22.72 -16.47
N ALA A 61 3.48 23.44 -17.46
CA ALA A 61 2.97 24.76 -17.84
C ALA A 61 1.49 24.73 -18.25
N ILE A 62 1.06 23.68 -18.97
CA ILE A 62 -0.34 23.48 -19.31
C ILE A 62 -1.20 23.21 -18.06
N CYS A 63 -0.72 22.36 -17.15
CA CYS A 63 -1.43 22.08 -15.91
C CYS A 63 -1.60 23.33 -15.04
N GLU A 64 -0.55 24.13 -14.89
CA GLU A 64 -0.57 25.40 -14.15
C GLU A 64 -1.51 26.42 -14.78
N LYS A 65 -1.46 26.58 -16.11
CA LYS A 65 -2.35 27.47 -16.86
C LYS A 65 -3.83 27.12 -16.67
N ILE A 66 -4.17 25.82 -16.71
CA ILE A 66 -5.57 25.37 -16.62
C ILE A 66 -6.08 25.43 -15.20
N SER A 67 -5.25 25.04 -14.21
CA SER A 67 -5.67 24.98 -12.82
C SER A 67 -5.52 26.29 -12.06
N ALA A 68 -4.78 27.26 -12.60
CA ALA A 68 -4.34 28.48 -11.93
C ALA A 68 -3.60 28.20 -10.60
N GLN A 69 -2.90 27.07 -10.50
CA GLN A 69 -2.12 26.66 -9.33
C GLN A 69 -0.64 26.60 -9.69
N ASP A 70 0.24 27.00 -8.76
CA ASP A 70 1.68 26.73 -8.86
C ASP A 70 1.94 25.26 -8.52
N LEU A 71 2.45 24.50 -9.47
CA LEU A 71 2.77 23.08 -9.34
C LEU A 71 4.28 22.83 -9.24
N THR A 72 5.09 23.87 -9.09
CA THR A 72 6.55 23.77 -9.01
C THR A 72 6.97 22.78 -7.92
N TYR A 73 6.34 22.85 -6.73
CA TYR A 73 6.60 21.94 -5.64
C TYR A 73 6.33 20.49 -6.04
N PHE A 74 5.18 20.23 -6.69
CA PHE A 74 4.75 18.87 -7.05
C PHE A 74 5.73 18.22 -8.03
N PHE A 75 6.11 18.92 -9.09
CA PHE A 75 7.03 18.40 -10.10
C PHE A 75 8.45 18.22 -9.53
N SER A 76 8.93 19.17 -8.72
CA SER A 76 10.22 19.05 -8.03
C SER A 76 10.26 17.81 -7.13
N GLU A 77 9.25 17.61 -6.31
CA GLU A 77 9.19 16.51 -5.35
C GLU A 77 9.04 15.13 -6.01
N TRP A 78 8.11 15.01 -6.95
CA TRP A 78 7.72 13.70 -7.48
C TRP A 78 8.46 13.28 -8.75
N ILE A 79 8.99 14.24 -9.50
CA ILE A 79 9.71 14.00 -10.76
C ILE A 79 11.22 14.10 -10.56
N ASP A 80 11.69 15.16 -9.89
CA ASP A 80 13.11 15.49 -9.79
C ASP A 80 13.79 14.86 -8.57
N GLN A 81 13.08 14.75 -7.45
CA GLN A 81 13.63 14.14 -6.24
C GLN A 81 13.51 12.62 -6.23
N ASN A 82 14.39 12.00 -5.46
CA ASN A 82 14.37 10.57 -5.17
C ASN A 82 13.72 10.30 -3.81
N GLY A 83 13.21 9.07 -3.65
CA GLY A 83 12.57 8.64 -2.42
C GLY A 83 11.04 8.63 -2.52
N VAL A 84 10.45 8.18 -1.44
CA VAL A 84 9.01 8.07 -1.22
C VAL A 84 8.81 8.24 0.29
N PRO A 85 8.02 9.22 0.75
CA PRO A 85 7.88 9.52 2.18
C PRO A 85 7.19 8.37 2.93
N ASP A 86 7.60 8.16 4.17
CA ASP A 86 6.87 7.36 5.14
C ASP A 86 6.00 8.32 5.98
N LEU A 87 4.71 8.03 6.06
CA LEU A 87 3.76 8.83 6.85
C LEU A 87 3.36 8.06 8.10
N LYS A 88 3.74 8.60 9.25
CA LYS A 88 3.29 8.15 10.56
C LYS A 88 2.28 9.13 11.12
N TYR A 89 1.36 8.66 11.95
CA TYR A 89 0.38 9.53 12.58
C TYR A 89 -0.01 9.02 13.95
N ASP A 90 -0.38 9.96 14.79
CA ASP A 90 -1.06 9.72 16.06
C ASP A 90 -2.36 10.53 16.12
N TYR A 91 -3.26 10.14 16.98
CA TYR A 91 -4.50 10.90 17.21
C TYR A 91 -5.08 10.66 18.58
N THR A 92 -5.85 11.64 19.04
CA THR A 92 -6.63 11.58 20.27
C THR A 92 -8.09 12.00 19.98
N THR A 93 -9.00 11.35 20.64
CA THR A 93 -10.44 11.62 20.50
C THR A 93 -10.97 12.34 21.72
N TYR A 94 -11.72 13.42 21.50
CA TYR A 94 -12.38 14.21 22.55
C TYR A 94 -13.88 14.26 22.30
N ARG A 95 -14.66 14.31 23.38
CA ARG A 95 -16.08 14.63 23.29
C ARG A 95 -16.22 16.16 23.15
N ALA A 96 -16.96 16.62 22.13
CA ALA A 96 -17.27 18.02 21.90
C ALA A 96 -18.73 18.33 22.33
N LYS A 97 -19.13 19.61 22.29
CA LYS A 97 -20.51 20.01 22.59
C LYS A 97 -21.49 19.31 21.65
N GLU A 98 -21.14 19.19 20.39
CA GLU A 98 -21.91 18.49 19.37
C GLU A 98 -21.03 17.39 18.74
N GLY A 99 -21.22 16.12 19.18
CA GLY A 99 -20.46 14.99 18.66
C GLY A 99 -19.08 14.82 19.28
N PHE A 100 -18.07 14.58 18.43
CA PHE A 100 -16.70 14.29 18.83
C PHE A 100 -15.72 15.07 17.95
N LYS A 101 -14.51 15.22 18.45
CA LYS A 101 -13.38 15.83 17.74
C LYS A 101 -12.18 14.90 17.82
N VAL A 102 -11.62 14.57 16.65
CA VAL A 102 -10.40 13.80 16.52
C VAL A 102 -9.28 14.77 16.12
N THR A 103 -8.24 14.87 16.94
CA THR A 103 -7.07 15.70 16.66
C THR A 103 -5.83 14.83 16.65
N GLY A 104 -4.88 15.16 15.84
CA GLY A 104 -3.62 14.40 15.76
C GLY A 104 -2.59 15.11 14.92
N THR A 105 -1.48 14.43 14.67
CA THR A 105 -0.38 14.93 13.87
C THR A 105 0.06 13.87 12.89
N ILE A 106 0.24 14.25 11.63
CA ILE A 106 0.91 13.45 10.62
C ILE A 106 2.38 13.87 10.60
N ARG A 107 3.29 12.89 10.65
CA ARG A 107 4.74 13.08 10.54
C ARG A 107 5.25 12.40 9.30
N GLN A 108 6.19 13.02 8.62
CA GLN A 108 6.90 12.42 7.49
C GLN A 108 8.42 12.40 7.75
N ASP A 109 9.08 11.39 7.21
CA ASP A 109 10.54 11.21 7.32
C ASP A 109 11.32 12.03 6.31
N ILE A 110 10.68 12.45 5.21
CA ILE A 110 11.24 13.34 4.19
C ILE A 110 10.44 14.64 4.22
N ASP A 111 10.94 15.64 4.91
CA ASP A 111 10.26 16.89 5.23
C ASP A 111 10.02 17.83 4.04
N THR A 112 10.63 17.53 2.89
CA THR A 112 10.49 18.32 1.66
C THR A 112 9.19 18.06 0.91
N TYR A 113 8.48 16.94 1.18
CA TYR A 113 7.25 16.62 0.47
C TYR A 113 6.06 17.43 0.99
N LYS A 114 5.34 18.02 0.03
CA LYS A 114 4.05 18.67 0.24
C LYS A 114 2.97 17.93 -0.52
N MET A 115 1.92 17.48 0.17
CA MET A 115 0.85 16.73 -0.46
C MET A 115 -0.46 16.80 0.32
N PRO A 116 -1.60 16.75 -0.37
CA PRO A 116 -2.89 16.54 0.29
C PRO A 116 -3.04 15.07 0.68
N VAL A 117 -3.41 14.81 1.92
CA VAL A 117 -3.65 13.47 2.46
C VAL A 117 -5.08 13.37 2.98
N GLU A 118 -5.80 12.32 2.62
CA GLU A 118 -7.11 12.02 3.20
C GLU A 118 -6.96 11.41 4.59
N ILE A 119 -7.74 11.92 5.54
CA ILE A 119 -7.95 11.29 6.84
C ILE A 119 -9.40 10.83 6.88
N MET A 120 -9.60 9.55 7.09
CA MET A 120 -10.91 8.95 7.29
C MET A 120 -11.07 8.56 8.76
N ILE A 121 -12.11 9.07 9.38
CA ILE A 121 -12.53 8.68 10.73
C ILE A 121 -13.69 7.70 10.60
N GLU A 122 -13.47 6.47 10.97
CA GLU A 122 -14.53 5.49 11.12
C GLU A 122 -15.32 5.78 12.40
N THR A 123 -16.63 5.79 12.31
CA THR A 123 -17.53 6.05 13.43
C THR A 123 -18.52 4.89 13.62
N ASP A 124 -19.36 4.96 14.63
CA ASP A 124 -20.53 4.09 14.78
C ASP A 124 -21.65 4.38 13.77
N GLY A 125 -21.54 5.52 13.04
CA GLY A 125 -22.39 5.92 11.93
C GLY A 125 -21.63 5.89 10.60
N LYS A 126 -21.82 6.94 9.79
CA LYS A 126 -21.10 7.10 8.53
C LYS A 126 -19.66 7.57 8.81
N PRO A 127 -18.66 7.11 8.03
CA PRO A 127 -17.30 7.61 8.14
C PRO A 127 -17.23 9.08 7.70
N GLU A 128 -16.39 9.86 8.38
CA GLU A 128 -16.08 11.24 8.04
C GLU A 128 -14.71 11.29 7.37
N VAL A 129 -14.63 11.99 6.24
CA VAL A 129 -13.37 12.13 5.48
C VAL A 129 -12.97 13.59 5.41
N LYS A 130 -11.71 13.89 5.71
CA LYS A 130 -11.14 15.23 5.59
C LYS A 130 -9.81 15.16 4.83
N ARG A 131 -9.62 16.12 3.92
CA ARG A 131 -8.34 16.36 3.25
C ARG A 131 -7.50 17.34 4.09
N VAL A 132 -6.27 16.98 4.34
CA VAL A 132 -5.29 17.75 5.12
C VAL A 132 -4.03 17.95 4.27
N GLU A 133 -3.52 19.17 4.21
CA GLU A 133 -2.23 19.44 3.58
C GLU A 133 -1.11 19.02 4.55
N VAL A 134 -0.30 18.07 4.12
CA VAL A 134 0.91 17.66 4.82
C VAL A 134 2.07 18.46 4.26
N VAL A 135 2.74 19.22 5.11
CA VAL A 135 3.86 20.10 4.77
C VAL A 135 4.89 20.08 5.89
N GLY A 136 6.16 19.89 5.55
CA GLY A 136 7.22 19.81 6.55
C GLY A 136 7.16 18.53 7.39
N PRO A 137 7.97 18.43 8.44
CA PRO A 137 8.11 17.19 9.22
C PRO A 137 6.87 16.81 10.00
N GLU A 138 6.04 17.78 10.41
CA GLU A 138 4.84 17.57 11.21
C GLU A 138 3.68 18.42 10.71
N SER A 139 2.52 17.82 10.54
CA SER A 139 1.29 18.49 10.12
C SER A 139 0.13 18.13 11.03
N PRO A 140 -0.37 19.07 11.84
CA PRO A 140 -1.50 18.83 12.72
C PRO A 140 -2.81 18.73 11.94
N PHE A 141 -3.73 17.90 12.43
CA PHE A 141 -5.07 17.81 11.87
C PHE A 141 -6.16 17.83 12.94
N SER A 142 -7.36 18.17 12.52
CA SER A 142 -8.54 18.16 13.35
C SER A 142 -9.77 17.85 12.50
N VAL A 143 -10.52 16.83 12.91
CA VAL A 143 -11.75 16.37 12.25
C VAL A 143 -12.87 16.32 13.28
N SER A 144 -14.00 16.94 12.98
CA SER A 144 -15.23 16.83 13.80
C SER A 144 -16.09 15.71 13.25
N THR A 145 -16.68 14.89 14.12
CA THR A 145 -17.57 13.79 13.76
C THR A 145 -18.85 13.82 14.58
N PHE A 146 -19.97 13.44 13.99
CA PHE A 146 -21.22 13.25 14.73
C PHE A 146 -21.22 11.91 15.49
N GLY A 147 -20.83 10.84 14.81
CA GLY A 147 -20.73 9.51 15.38
C GLY A 147 -19.50 9.37 16.29
N LYS A 148 -19.56 8.42 17.22
CA LYS A 148 -18.42 8.11 18.10
C LYS A 148 -17.28 7.51 17.26
N PRO A 149 -16.08 8.12 17.28
CA PRO A 149 -14.93 7.61 16.54
C PRO A 149 -14.49 6.22 17.02
N LYS A 150 -14.23 5.33 16.09
CA LYS A 150 -13.70 3.97 16.34
C LYS A 150 -12.22 3.89 15.94
N SER A 151 -11.89 4.46 14.78
CA SER A 151 -10.51 4.49 14.28
C SER A 151 -10.29 5.69 13.36
N ALA A 152 -9.05 6.11 13.22
CA ALA A 152 -8.61 7.06 12.20
C ALA A 152 -7.63 6.36 11.25
N LYS A 153 -7.80 6.58 9.95
CA LYS A 153 -6.91 6.04 8.91
C LYS A 153 -6.44 7.16 8.01
N ILE A 154 -5.16 7.21 7.72
CA ILE A 154 -4.62 8.12 6.72
C ILE A 154 -4.57 7.44 5.35
N ASP A 155 -4.88 8.20 4.32
CA ASP A 155 -4.83 7.79 2.92
C ASP A 155 -5.50 6.42 2.66
N PRO A 156 -6.77 6.24 3.05
CA PRO A 156 -7.46 4.94 2.98
C PRO A 156 -7.65 4.45 1.54
N ASN A 157 -7.58 5.37 0.57
CA ASN A 157 -7.76 5.11 -0.86
C ASN A 157 -6.44 5.03 -1.63
N PHE A 158 -5.29 5.01 -0.94
CA PHE A 158 -3.96 4.97 -1.54
C PHE A 158 -3.77 6.03 -2.64
N ARG A 159 -4.14 7.27 -2.33
CA ARG A 159 -4.03 8.38 -3.29
C ARG A 159 -2.63 8.99 -3.33
N VAL A 160 -1.85 8.80 -2.27
CA VAL A 160 -0.50 9.35 -2.14
C VAL A 160 0.53 8.23 -2.22
N LEU A 161 1.52 8.40 -3.08
CA LEU A 161 2.67 7.50 -3.17
C LEU A 161 3.51 7.66 -1.89
N ARG A 162 3.46 6.68 -1.03
CA ARG A 162 4.15 6.67 0.27
C ARG A 162 4.58 5.27 0.67
N ASN A 163 5.60 5.19 1.49
CA ASN A 163 5.91 3.96 2.19
C ASN A 163 4.89 3.71 3.30
N SER A 164 4.63 2.45 3.55
CA SER A 164 3.88 1.99 4.73
C SER A 164 4.25 0.54 5.01
N ASP A 165 4.09 0.11 6.26
CA ASP A 165 4.33 -1.29 6.61
C ASP A 165 3.44 -2.22 5.79
N GLN A 166 2.19 -1.83 5.49
CA GLN A 166 1.30 -2.61 4.63
C GLN A 166 1.87 -2.81 3.22
N LEU A 167 2.44 -1.76 2.60
CA LEU A 167 3.07 -1.87 1.28
C LEU A 167 4.35 -2.70 1.34
N ARG A 168 5.16 -2.55 2.41
CA ARG A 168 6.37 -3.37 2.61
C ARG A 168 6.02 -4.84 2.79
N ILE A 169 4.98 -5.15 3.57
CA ILE A 169 4.45 -6.52 3.74
C ILE A 169 3.98 -7.08 2.41
N ALA A 170 3.14 -6.33 1.67
CA ALA A 170 2.65 -6.75 0.37
C ALA A 170 3.78 -6.97 -0.64
N ALA A 171 4.79 -6.10 -0.66
CA ALA A 171 5.96 -6.24 -1.52
C ALA A 171 6.82 -7.47 -1.16
N ALA A 172 7.04 -7.73 0.13
CA ALA A 172 7.76 -8.90 0.59
C ALA A 172 7.02 -10.19 0.22
N ILE A 173 5.70 -10.24 0.41
CA ILE A 173 4.87 -11.39 0.01
C ILE A 173 4.92 -11.59 -1.51
N ALA A 174 4.72 -10.52 -2.31
CA ALA A 174 4.75 -10.62 -3.78
C ALA A 174 6.12 -11.10 -4.30
N LYS A 175 7.21 -10.64 -3.70
CA LYS A 175 8.55 -11.11 -4.03
C LYS A 175 8.76 -12.57 -3.64
N GLY A 176 8.29 -12.97 -2.47
CA GLY A 176 8.31 -14.36 -2.03
C GLY A 176 7.50 -15.28 -2.95
N ASP A 177 6.30 -14.87 -3.37
CA ASP A 177 5.47 -15.59 -4.33
C ASP A 177 6.19 -15.77 -5.69
N GLU A 178 6.89 -14.75 -6.17
CA GLU A 178 7.67 -14.81 -7.40
C GLU A 178 8.86 -15.78 -7.28
N LEU A 179 9.62 -15.70 -6.19
CA LEU A 179 10.74 -16.62 -5.92
C LEU A 179 10.26 -18.07 -5.80
N HIS A 180 9.14 -18.29 -5.12
CA HIS A 180 8.52 -19.61 -5.01
C HIS A 180 8.13 -20.15 -6.39
N ARG A 181 7.51 -19.33 -7.24
CA ARG A 181 7.15 -19.68 -8.62
C ARG A 181 8.38 -20.00 -9.50
N LEU A 182 9.50 -19.34 -9.24
CA LEU A 182 10.78 -19.60 -9.93
C LEU A 182 11.51 -20.86 -9.41
N GLY A 183 10.99 -21.52 -8.37
CA GLY A 183 11.55 -22.73 -7.80
C GLY A 183 12.64 -22.49 -6.75
N ASP A 184 12.67 -21.31 -6.13
CA ASP A 184 13.56 -21.00 -5.02
C ASP A 184 12.77 -20.82 -3.70
N PRO A 185 12.32 -21.91 -3.08
CA PRO A 185 11.52 -21.87 -1.86
C PRO A 185 12.30 -21.34 -0.66
N THR A 186 13.63 -21.43 -0.66
CA THR A 186 14.46 -20.96 0.47
C THR A 186 14.47 -19.44 0.53
N GLU A 187 14.73 -18.79 -0.59
CA GLU A 187 14.67 -17.32 -0.67
C GLU A 187 13.23 -16.80 -0.52
N ALA A 188 12.24 -17.53 -1.05
CA ALA A 188 10.83 -17.21 -0.85
C ALA A 188 10.46 -17.17 0.64
N ILE A 189 10.84 -18.17 1.43
CA ILE A 189 10.62 -18.20 2.87
C ILE A 189 11.28 -17.00 3.56
N ALA A 190 12.49 -16.62 3.15
CA ALA A 190 13.17 -15.46 3.72
C ALA A 190 12.40 -14.16 3.45
N GLU A 191 11.82 -13.98 2.27
CA GLU A 191 10.97 -12.81 1.98
C GLU A 191 9.66 -12.84 2.78
N PHE A 192 8.99 -14.00 2.92
CA PHE A 192 7.81 -14.12 3.76
C PHE A 192 8.12 -13.84 5.25
N GLN A 193 9.31 -14.20 5.73
CA GLN A 193 9.75 -13.87 7.08
C GLN A 193 9.88 -12.35 7.30
N LYS A 194 10.36 -11.58 6.30
CA LYS A 194 10.37 -10.10 6.37
C LYS A 194 8.95 -9.53 6.54
N ALA A 195 7.96 -10.13 5.88
CA ALA A 195 6.57 -9.74 6.08
C ALA A 195 6.10 -9.99 7.52
N ILE A 196 6.50 -11.13 8.13
CA ILE A 196 6.20 -11.45 9.53
C ILE A 196 6.93 -10.52 10.50
N GLU A 197 8.14 -10.06 10.18
CA GLU A 197 8.86 -9.08 11.01
C GLU A 197 8.08 -7.77 11.15
N LEU A 198 7.43 -7.33 10.07
CA LEU A 198 6.60 -6.13 10.02
C LEU A 198 5.20 -6.35 10.61
N ASN A 199 4.60 -7.52 10.38
CA ASN A 199 3.31 -7.92 10.96
C ASN A 199 3.40 -9.32 11.54
N LYS A 200 3.62 -9.42 12.85
CA LYS A 200 3.72 -10.69 13.60
C LYS A 200 2.49 -11.58 13.48
N ARG A 201 1.37 -11.06 13.02
CA ARG A 201 0.10 -11.76 12.85
C ARG A 201 -0.31 -11.96 11.39
N SER A 202 0.61 -11.77 10.43
CA SER A 202 0.32 -11.94 9.00
C SER A 202 -0.02 -13.38 8.65
N SER A 203 -1.30 -13.71 8.64
CA SER A 203 -1.80 -15.04 8.27
C SER A 203 -1.36 -15.45 6.87
N LEU A 204 -1.34 -14.48 5.92
CA LEU A 204 -0.93 -14.75 4.54
C LEU A 204 0.55 -15.16 4.45
N ALA A 205 1.44 -14.48 5.18
CA ALA A 205 2.86 -14.84 5.16
C ALA A 205 3.11 -16.22 5.78
N PHE A 206 2.48 -16.54 6.92
CA PHE A 206 2.57 -17.87 7.51
C PHE A 206 1.98 -18.95 6.59
N TYR A 207 0.86 -18.67 5.93
CA TYR A 207 0.25 -19.58 4.97
C TYR A 207 1.21 -19.89 3.81
N ARG A 208 1.85 -18.89 3.22
CA ARG A 208 2.84 -19.06 2.14
C ARG A 208 4.08 -19.85 2.58
N ILE A 209 4.55 -19.62 3.80
CA ILE A 209 5.63 -20.45 4.39
C ILE A 209 5.17 -21.89 4.53
N GLY A 210 3.94 -22.12 4.95
CA GLY A 210 3.34 -23.45 5.03
C GLY A 210 3.30 -24.17 3.69
N GLU A 211 2.90 -23.48 2.61
CA GLU A 211 2.91 -24.01 1.24
C GLU A 211 4.34 -24.39 0.80
N ALA A 212 5.32 -23.51 1.02
CA ALA A 212 6.71 -23.76 0.65
C ALA A 212 7.28 -24.99 1.37
N PHE A 213 7.03 -25.15 2.68
CA PHE A 213 7.46 -26.33 3.42
C PHE A 213 6.69 -27.59 3.03
N PHE A 214 5.42 -27.47 2.66
CA PHE A 214 4.63 -28.61 2.17
C PHE A 214 5.22 -29.17 0.87
N GLU A 215 5.60 -28.32 -0.06
CA GLU A 215 6.24 -28.74 -1.31
C GLU A 215 7.63 -29.39 -1.08
N GLN A 216 8.37 -28.90 -0.09
CA GLN A 216 9.61 -29.51 0.37
C GLN A 216 9.39 -30.83 1.15
N ARG A 217 8.16 -31.30 1.30
CA ARG A 217 7.77 -32.47 2.11
C ARG A 217 8.12 -32.36 3.59
N SER A 218 8.37 -31.16 4.08
CA SER A 218 8.62 -30.85 5.49
C SER A 218 7.28 -30.69 6.24
N TYR A 219 6.50 -31.76 6.26
CA TYR A 219 5.09 -31.74 6.67
C TYR A 219 4.85 -31.22 8.09
N ASN A 220 5.73 -31.54 9.04
CA ASN A 220 5.58 -31.05 10.42
C ASN A 220 5.77 -29.54 10.51
N THR A 221 6.77 -28.99 9.80
CA THR A 221 7.03 -27.55 9.73
C THR A 221 5.88 -26.84 9.02
N ALA A 222 5.42 -27.39 7.89
CA ALA A 222 4.27 -26.89 7.17
C ALA A 222 3.02 -26.81 8.06
N ALA A 223 2.73 -27.89 8.81
CA ALA A 223 1.59 -27.92 9.73
C ALA A 223 1.68 -26.85 10.83
N ASN A 224 2.88 -26.58 11.34
CA ASN A 224 3.08 -25.50 12.31
C ASN A 224 2.81 -24.13 11.66
N SER A 225 3.33 -23.88 10.47
CA SER A 225 3.10 -22.62 9.75
C SER A 225 1.61 -22.39 9.44
N PHE A 226 0.87 -23.42 9.05
CA PHE A 226 -0.58 -23.29 8.85
C PHE A 226 -1.35 -23.02 10.16
N ARG A 227 -0.89 -23.58 11.30
CA ARG A 227 -1.48 -23.25 12.61
C ARG A 227 -1.19 -21.82 13.02
N GLU A 228 0.03 -21.32 12.78
CA GLU A 228 0.36 -19.91 13.00
C GLU A 228 -0.48 -18.99 12.11
N ALA A 229 -0.74 -19.37 10.85
CA ALA A 229 -1.65 -18.64 9.97
C ALA A 229 -3.08 -18.57 10.55
N LEU A 230 -3.59 -19.66 11.14
CA LEU A 230 -4.91 -19.68 11.80
C LEU A 230 -4.96 -18.81 13.07
N ASN A 231 -3.82 -18.62 13.75
CA ASN A 231 -3.71 -17.77 14.93
C ASN A 231 -3.47 -16.27 14.60
N GLY A 232 -3.33 -15.93 13.32
CA GLY A 232 -2.99 -14.61 12.83
C GLY A 232 -4.18 -13.64 12.75
N ASP A 233 -4.17 -12.82 11.69
CA ASP A 233 -5.18 -11.81 11.40
C ASP A 233 -6.32 -12.34 10.49
N LEU A 234 -6.15 -13.52 9.91
CA LEU A 234 -7.06 -14.17 8.95
C LEU A 234 -7.41 -13.28 7.75
N ASP A 235 -6.46 -12.48 7.33
CA ASP A 235 -6.59 -11.64 6.14
C ASP A 235 -5.64 -12.13 5.03
N PRO A 236 -6.18 -12.43 3.84
CA PRO A 236 -7.60 -12.48 3.43
C PRO A 236 -8.36 -13.69 3.99
N LYS A 237 -9.67 -13.58 4.13
CA LYS A 237 -10.54 -14.57 4.79
C LYS A 237 -10.47 -16.00 4.26
N TRP A 238 -10.10 -16.20 3.00
CA TRP A 238 -9.97 -17.53 2.42
C TRP A 238 -8.85 -18.36 3.07
N ILE A 239 -7.91 -17.74 3.76
CA ILE A 239 -6.76 -18.39 4.41
C ILE A 239 -7.23 -19.42 5.44
N GLU A 240 -8.25 -19.10 6.23
CA GLU A 240 -8.78 -20.00 7.25
C GLU A 240 -9.16 -21.35 6.65
N VAL A 241 -9.97 -21.34 5.59
CA VAL A 241 -10.43 -22.54 4.90
C VAL A 241 -9.26 -23.34 4.31
N TRP A 242 -8.34 -22.65 3.63
CA TRP A 242 -7.19 -23.31 2.99
C TRP A 242 -6.18 -23.86 4.02
N CYS A 243 -6.02 -23.23 5.17
CA CYS A 243 -5.22 -23.79 6.25
C CYS A 243 -5.78 -25.11 6.74
N HIS A 244 -7.09 -25.22 6.98
CA HIS A 244 -7.74 -26.46 7.38
C HIS A 244 -7.61 -27.55 6.31
N ILE A 245 -7.82 -27.21 5.04
CA ILE A 245 -7.61 -28.13 3.93
C ILE A 245 -6.16 -28.65 3.89
N ASN A 246 -5.16 -27.78 4.00
CA ASN A 246 -3.77 -28.19 3.94
C ASN A 246 -3.34 -28.97 5.18
N LEU A 247 -3.83 -28.62 6.36
CA LEU A 247 -3.62 -29.44 7.57
C LEU A 247 -4.23 -30.84 7.41
N GLY A 248 -5.43 -30.96 6.86
CA GLY A 248 -6.05 -32.23 6.55
C GLY A 248 -5.21 -33.06 5.58
N ARG A 249 -4.72 -32.45 4.48
CA ARG A 249 -3.82 -33.09 3.52
C ARG A 249 -2.52 -33.58 4.17
N ILE A 250 -1.92 -32.78 5.05
CA ILE A 250 -0.72 -33.18 5.79
C ILE A 250 -1.02 -34.39 6.66
N TYR A 251 -2.12 -34.41 7.42
CA TYR A 251 -2.47 -35.52 8.27
C TYR A 251 -2.80 -36.81 7.49
N ASP A 252 -3.40 -36.68 6.29
CA ASP A 252 -3.58 -37.83 5.39
C ASP A 252 -2.25 -38.41 4.95
N VAL A 253 -1.29 -37.56 4.53
CA VAL A 253 0.07 -38.03 4.14
C VAL A 253 0.80 -38.70 5.30
N LEU A 254 0.58 -38.24 6.54
CA LEU A 254 1.18 -38.79 7.75
C LEU A 254 0.42 -40.01 8.30
N GLY A 255 -0.65 -40.48 7.65
CA GLY A 255 -1.48 -41.59 8.07
C GLY A 255 -2.39 -41.31 9.28
N GLN A 256 -2.58 -40.03 9.62
CA GLN A 256 -3.37 -39.60 10.79
C GLN A 256 -4.82 -39.30 10.41
N ARG A 257 -5.54 -40.27 9.91
CA ARG A 257 -6.86 -40.16 9.28
C ARG A 257 -7.91 -39.43 10.12
N GLU A 258 -7.99 -39.71 11.41
CA GLU A 258 -8.96 -39.07 12.31
C GLU A 258 -8.71 -37.56 12.42
N ARG A 259 -7.44 -37.17 12.47
CA ARG A 259 -7.06 -35.76 12.50
C ARG A 259 -7.34 -35.04 11.16
N ALA A 260 -7.08 -35.74 10.03
CA ALA A 260 -7.40 -35.24 8.72
C ALA A 260 -8.91 -34.95 8.59
N LEU A 261 -9.74 -35.93 9.00
CA LEU A 261 -11.20 -35.77 8.97
C LEU A 261 -11.66 -34.57 9.81
N THR A 262 -11.09 -34.43 11.02
CA THR A 262 -11.40 -33.30 11.90
C THR A 262 -11.08 -31.95 11.26
N GLU A 263 -9.97 -31.82 10.51
CA GLU A 263 -9.64 -30.57 9.84
C GLU A 263 -10.56 -30.29 8.64
N TYR A 264 -10.92 -31.31 7.87
CA TYR A 264 -11.83 -31.16 6.73
C TYR A 264 -13.28 -30.83 7.11
N GLN A 265 -13.66 -31.02 8.37
CA GLN A 265 -15.00 -30.72 8.87
C GLN A 265 -15.14 -29.28 9.42
N LYS A 266 -14.04 -28.58 9.56
CA LYS A 266 -14.03 -27.17 9.97
C LYS A 266 -14.29 -26.25 8.81
#